data_d112bec8ca57f383cb14f9fc6b6d167a
#
_entry.id   d112bec8ca57f383cb14f9fc6b6d167a
#
_cell.length_a   1.000
_cell.length_b   1.000
_cell.length_c   1.000
_cell.angle_alpha   90.00
_cell.angle_beta   90.00
_cell.angle_gamma   90.00
#
_symmetry.space_group_name_H-M   'P 1'
#
loop_
_entity.id
_entity.type
_entity.pdbx_description
1 polymer ?
#
loop_
_entity_poly.entity_id
_entity_poly.type
_entity_poly.pdbx_seq_one_letter_code
_entity_poly.pdbx_strand_id
1 'polypeptide(L)'
;MLDHAAEMKSAAKAGRDGPKPLAGKSVAMIFEKPSTRTRVSFEVGISQLGGTPLMMSAQDMQIGRGESIEDTARVLSRYVDVITIRCFSHDMLLTLAEHATVPVVNALTERSHPCQIMADLQTMIERHGPLDGQIVTWIGDGNNVAASWIEAAARFNFQLRIACPEGYAPPAELTAWARAEGADLVMYDTASEAATGSQTLVTDVW
;
A
#
# COMPACT_ATOMS: atom_id res chain seq x y z
N MET A 1 10.74 -9.39 1.04
CA MET A 1 9.40 -9.30 0.41
C MET A 1 9.52 -9.00 -1.07
N LEU A 2 10.17 -7.91 -1.49
CA LEU A 2 10.32 -7.52 -2.91
C LEU A 2 11.04 -8.59 -3.72
N ASP A 3 12.14 -9.18 -3.22
CA ASP A 3 12.87 -10.25 -3.92
C ASP A 3 11.97 -11.46 -4.20
N HIS A 4 11.20 -11.88 -3.19
CA HIS A 4 10.26 -12.98 -3.34
C HIS A 4 9.15 -12.68 -4.35
N ALA A 5 8.63 -11.45 -4.36
CA ALA A 5 7.66 -11.01 -5.36
C ALA A 5 8.26 -11.01 -6.78
N ALA A 6 9.53 -10.58 -6.92
CA ALA A 6 10.25 -10.61 -8.20
C ALA A 6 10.45 -12.05 -8.72
N GLU A 7 10.82 -13.00 -7.85
CA GLU A 7 10.94 -14.42 -8.19
C GLU A 7 9.61 -15.00 -8.66
N MET A 8 8.51 -14.74 -7.92
CA MET A 8 7.16 -15.21 -8.28
C MET A 8 6.70 -14.62 -9.61
N LYS A 9 6.91 -13.31 -9.83
CA LYS A 9 6.59 -12.64 -11.09
C LYS A 9 7.39 -13.20 -12.26
N SER A 10 8.68 -13.48 -12.07
CA SER A 10 9.54 -14.11 -13.08
C SER A 10 9.06 -15.50 -13.44
N ALA A 11 8.71 -16.33 -12.45
CA ALA A 11 8.17 -17.67 -12.67
C ALA A 11 6.86 -17.63 -13.46
N ALA A 12 5.93 -16.74 -13.08
CA ALA A 12 4.66 -16.59 -13.77
C ALA A 12 4.83 -16.14 -15.22
N LYS A 13 5.71 -15.15 -15.49
CA LYS A 13 6.02 -14.71 -16.86
C LYS A 13 6.64 -15.80 -17.73
N ALA A 14 7.38 -16.72 -17.14
CA ALA A 14 7.98 -17.87 -17.84
C ALA A 14 7.01 -19.06 -18.00
N GLY A 15 5.73 -18.88 -17.64
CA GLY A 15 4.73 -19.96 -17.69
C GLY A 15 5.01 -21.12 -16.73
N ARG A 16 5.86 -20.93 -15.74
CA ARG A 16 6.19 -21.95 -14.73
C ARG A 16 5.19 -21.89 -13.58
N ASP A 17 4.76 -23.05 -13.09
CA ASP A 17 4.00 -23.13 -11.85
C ASP A 17 4.87 -22.60 -10.70
N GLY A 18 4.42 -21.48 -10.14
CA GLY A 18 5.02 -20.88 -8.95
C GLY A 18 4.48 -21.51 -7.66
N PRO A 19 5.08 -21.16 -6.51
CA PRO A 19 4.56 -21.55 -5.21
C PRO A 19 3.13 -21.05 -5.04
N LYS A 20 2.30 -21.85 -4.38
CA LYS A 20 0.90 -21.54 -4.04
C LYS A 20 0.78 -21.28 -2.53
N PRO A 21 1.35 -20.19 -1.99
CA PRO A 21 1.42 -19.94 -0.55
C PRO A 21 0.04 -19.75 0.10
N LEU A 22 -1.00 -19.49 -0.70
CA LEU A 22 -2.37 -19.35 -0.25
C LEU A 22 -3.22 -20.59 -0.56
N ALA A 23 -2.62 -21.74 -0.89
CA ALA A 23 -3.37 -22.96 -1.15
C ALA A 23 -4.22 -23.36 0.07
N GLY A 24 -5.55 -23.51 -0.14
CA GLY A 24 -6.52 -23.81 0.91
C GLY A 24 -6.83 -22.65 1.86
N LYS A 25 -6.35 -21.43 1.56
CA LYS A 25 -6.59 -20.23 2.35
C LYS A 25 -7.71 -19.38 1.76
N SER A 26 -8.49 -18.76 2.63
CA SER A 26 -9.54 -17.81 2.26
C SER A 26 -9.11 -16.39 2.65
N VAL A 27 -9.33 -15.42 1.76
CA VAL A 27 -8.97 -14.02 1.97
C VAL A 27 -10.22 -13.15 1.84
N ALA A 28 -10.66 -12.53 2.93
CA ALA A 28 -11.71 -11.52 2.89
C ALA A 28 -11.18 -10.24 2.24
N MET A 29 -11.94 -9.70 1.30
CA MET A 29 -11.62 -8.47 0.60
C MET A 29 -12.72 -7.43 0.86
N ILE A 30 -12.52 -6.52 1.80
CA ILE A 30 -13.48 -5.50 2.20
C ILE A 30 -13.20 -4.20 1.44
N PHE A 31 -14.19 -3.68 0.74
CA PHE A 31 -14.09 -2.45 -0.03
C PHE A 31 -15.23 -1.49 0.29
N GLU A 32 -14.92 -0.34 0.91
CA GLU A 32 -15.87 0.76 1.10
C GLU A 32 -16.01 1.63 -0.15
N LYS A 33 -14.94 1.74 -0.94
CA LYS A 33 -14.92 2.51 -2.20
C LYS A 33 -14.85 1.60 -3.41
N PRO A 34 -15.57 1.92 -4.49
CA PRO A 34 -15.35 1.28 -5.78
C PRO A 34 -13.88 1.45 -6.21
N SER A 35 -13.26 0.36 -6.62
CA SER A 35 -11.89 0.37 -7.14
C SER A 35 -11.68 -0.80 -8.06
N THR A 36 -11.70 -0.57 -9.36
CA THR A 36 -11.54 -1.62 -10.36
C THR A 36 -10.14 -2.23 -10.30
N ARG A 37 -9.09 -1.40 -10.36
CA ARG A 37 -7.70 -1.87 -10.41
C ARG A 37 -7.30 -2.64 -9.14
N THR A 38 -7.54 -2.06 -7.97
CA THR A 38 -7.16 -2.70 -6.70
C THR A 38 -7.95 -4.00 -6.49
N ARG A 39 -9.26 -3.97 -6.76
CA ARG A 39 -10.12 -5.16 -6.62
C ARG A 39 -9.62 -6.30 -7.51
N VAL A 40 -9.47 -6.04 -8.81
CA VAL A 40 -9.06 -7.07 -9.77
C VAL A 40 -7.67 -7.61 -9.47
N SER A 41 -6.70 -6.75 -9.11
CA SER A 41 -5.34 -7.20 -8.80
C SER A 41 -5.29 -8.10 -7.56
N PHE A 42 -6.03 -7.77 -6.50
CA PHE A 42 -6.12 -8.65 -5.32
C PHE A 42 -6.86 -9.95 -5.64
N GLU A 43 -8.03 -9.89 -6.29
CA GLU A 43 -8.84 -11.07 -6.61
C GLU A 43 -8.07 -12.07 -7.49
N VAL A 44 -7.45 -11.58 -8.56
CA VAL A 44 -6.64 -12.39 -9.46
C VAL A 44 -5.36 -12.87 -8.76
N GLY A 45 -4.67 -11.99 -8.04
CA GLY A 45 -3.44 -12.34 -7.32
C GLY A 45 -3.66 -13.43 -6.27
N ILE A 46 -4.70 -13.32 -5.45
CA ILE A 46 -5.08 -14.34 -4.46
C ILE A 46 -5.33 -15.69 -5.14
N SER A 47 -6.10 -15.68 -6.24
CA SER A 47 -6.41 -16.91 -7.02
C SER A 47 -5.14 -17.50 -7.63
N GLN A 48 -4.25 -16.68 -8.20
CA GLN A 48 -2.97 -17.14 -8.75
C GLN A 48 -2.06 -17.74 -7.68
N LEU A 49 -2.12 -17.26 -6.45
CA LEU A 49 -1.40 -17.78 -5.30
C LEU A 49 -2.07 -19.02 -4.67
N GLY A 50 -3.18 -19.50 -5.24
CA GLY A 50 -3.90 -20.71 -4.82
C GLY A 50 -4.94 -20.47 -3.75
N GLY A 51 -5.22 -19.24 -3.37
CA GLY A 51 -6.22 -18.87 -2.38
C GLY A 51 -7.61 -18.65 -2.99
N THR A 52 -8.59 -18.49 -2.11
CA THR A 52 -9.99 -18.15 -2.45
C THR A 52 -10.28 -16.72 -2.02
N PRO A 53 -10.49 -15.78 -2.95
CA PRO A 53 -10.92 -14.42 -2.61
C PRO A 53 -12.41 -14.40 -2.25
N LEU A 54 -12.75 -13.75 -1.16
CA LEU A 54 -14.12 -13.51 -0.71
C LEU A 54 -14.40 -12.01 -0.76
N MET A 55 -15.08 -11.57 -1.82
CA MET A 55 -15.42 -10.16 -1.99
C MET A 55 -16.57 -9.78 -1.05
N MET A 56 -16.37 -8.74 -0.27
CA MET A 56 -17.32 -8.18 0.68
C MET A 56 -17.46 -6.68 0.43
N SER A 57 -18.63 -6.25 -0.03
CA SER A 57 -18.95 -4.83 -0.09
C SER A 57 -19.31 -4.33 1.32
N ALA A 58 -18.74 -3.20 1.73
CA ALA A 58 -19.11 -2.60 3.01
C ALA A 58 -20.63 -2.27 3.09
N GLN A 59 -21.29 -2.07 1.93
CA GLN A 59 -22.73 -1.86 1.84
C GLN A 59 -23.54 -3.11 2.17
N ASP A 60 -22.99 -4.29 1.89
CA ASP A 60 -23.61 -5.60 2.14
C ASP A 60 -23.27 -6.13 3.54
N MET A 61 -22.28 -5.55 4.19
CA MET A 61 -21.90 -5.90 5.56
C MET A 61 -22.72 -5.14 6.59
N GLN A 62 -22.84 -5.69 7.78
CA GLN A 62 -23.53 -5.06 8.91
C GLN A 62 -22.70 -3.95 9.57
N ILE A 63 -21.49 -3.66 9.08
CA ILE A 63 -20.60 -2.62 9.59
C ILE A 63 -21.33 -1.27 9.52
N GLY A 64 -21.45 -0.60 10.67
CA GLY A 64 -22.18 0.66 10.78
C GLY A 64 -23.70 0.55 10.77
N ARG A 65 -24.27 -0.68 10.70
CA ARG A 65 -25.71 -0.95 10.80
C ARG A 65 -26.08 -1.72 12.08
N GLY A 66 -25.24 -1.63 13.10
CA GLY A 66 -25.46 -2.27 14.41
C GLY A 66 -24.40 -3.29 14.80
N GLU A 67 -23.50 -3.71 13.89
CA GLU A 67 -22.33 -4.52 14.20
C GLU A 67 -21.09 -3.61 14.36
N SER A 68 -20.34 -3.82 15.43
CA SER A 68 -19.10 -3.08 15.67
C SER A 68 -17.95 -3.61 14.79
N ILE A 69 -16.91 -2.77 14.58
CA ILE A 69 -15.71 -3.19 13.84
C ILE A 69 -14.99 -4.33 14.55
N GLU A 70 -14.97 -4.28 15.88
CA GLU A 70 -14.38 -5.29 16.76
C GLU A 70 -15.05 -6.65 16.60
N ASP A 71 -16.38 -6.67 16.54
CA ASP A 71 -17.15 -7.92 16.37
C ASP A 71 -17.01 -8.47 14.96
N THR A 72 -17.05 -7.58 13.95
CA THR A 72 -16.75 -7.96 12.56
C THR A 72 -15.37 -8.60 12.45
N ALA A 73 -14.33 -8.03 13.09
CA ALA A 73 -12.97 -8.57 13.10
C ALA A 73 -12.92 -9.97 13.71
N ARG A 74 -13.58 -10.15 14.87
CA ARG A 74 -13.63 -11.45 15.57
C ARG A 74 -14.38 -12.51 14.77
N VAL A 75 -15.51 -12.13 14.18
CA VAL A 75 -16.32 -13.04 13.36
C VAL A 75 -15.58 -13.47 12.10
N LEU A 76 -15.04 -12.50 11.32
CA LEU A 76 -14.30 -12.81 10.09
C LEU A 76 -13.08 -13.68 10.36
N SER A 77 -12.38 -13.45 11.46
CA SER A 77 -11.21 -14.25 11.84
C SER A 77 -11.52 -15.73 12.08
N ARG A 78 -12.80 -16.12 12.22
CA ARG A 78 -13.22 -17.53 12.33
C ARG A 78 -13.44 -18.19 10.98
N TYR A 79 -13.58 -17.40 9.91
CA TYR A 79 -13.92 -17.91 8.59
C TYR A 79 -12.77 -17.78 7.59
N VAL A 80 -11.90 -16.79 7.76
CA VAL A 80 -10.87 -16.47 6.77
C VAL A 80 -9.46 -16.53 7.39
N ASP A 81 -8.45 -16.64 6.54
CA ASP A 81 -7.04 -16.69 6.95
C ASP A 81 -6.36 -15.31 6.86
N VAL A 82 -6.91 -14.39 6.07
CA VAL A 82 -6.40 -13.03 5.88
C VAL A 82 -7.57 -12.09 5.61
N ILE A 83 -7.47 -10.86 6.11
CA ILE A 83 -8.39 -9.78 5.79
C ILE A 83 -7.62 -8.71 5.01
N THR A 84 -8.14 -8.31 3.85
CA THR A 84 -7.66 -7.16 3.08
C THR A 84 -8.74 -6.10 3.12
N ILE A 85 -8.40 -4.87 3.49
CA ILE A 85 -9.38 -3.79 3.61
C ILE A 85 -8.94 -2.54 2.87
N ARG A 86 -9.86 -1.96 2.08
CA ARG A 86 -9.78 -0.62 1.51
C ARG A 86 -10.94 0.20 2.06
N CYS A 87 -10.65 1.12 2.95
CA CYS A 87 -11.62 1.96 3.65
C CYS A 87 -11.19 3.44 3.64
N PHE A 88 -12.07 4.31 4.13
CA PHE A 88 -11.73 5.71 4.33
C PHE A 88 -10.91 5.87 5.61
N SER A 89 -11.51 5.50 6.75
CA SER A 89 -10.93 5.70 8.06
C SER A 89 -9.74 4.80 8.32
N HIS A 90 -8.60 5.41 8.66
CA HIS A 90 -7.42 4.67 9.10
C HIS A 90 -7.63 4.04 10.49
N ASP A 91 -8.37 4.72 11.37
CA ASP A 91 -8.69 4.21 12.71
C ASP A 91 -9.56 2.95 12.64
N MET A 92 -10.48 2.88 11.67
CA MET A 92 -11.24 1.66 11.40
C MET A 92 -10.33 0.48 11.02
N LEU A 93 -9.31 0.72 10.18
CA LEU A 93 -8.32 -0.30 9.85
C LEU A 93 -7.55 -0.75 11.10
N LEU A 94 -7.12 0.19 11.95
CA LEU A 94 -6.38 -0.12 13.18
C LEU A 94 -7.24 -0.93 14.15
N THR A 95 -8.48 -0.54 14.37
CA THR A 95 -9.44 -1.27 15.20
C THR A 95 -9.67 -2.69 14.68
N LEU A 96 -9.85 -2.84 13.35
CA LEU A 96 -9.99 -4.15 12.73
C LEU A 96 -8.73 -5.00 12.96
N ALA A 97 -7.55 -4.43 12.79
CA ALA A 97 -6.28 -5.13 12.96
C ALA A 97 -6.00 -5.51 14.42
N GLU A 98 -6.42 -4.70 15.39
CA GLU A 98 -6.27 -4.97 16.82
C GLU A 98 -7.12 -6.16 17.28
N HIS A 99 -8.34 -6.29 16.72
CA HIS A 99 -9.29 -7.31 17.16
C HIS A 99 -9.35 -8.56 16.27
N ALA A 100 -8.73 -8.52 15.09
CA ALA A 100 -8.57 -9.70 14.25
C ALA A 100 -7.49 -10.65 14.82
N THR A 101 -7.72 -11.96 14.69
CA THR A 101 -6.72 -12.99 15.01
C THR A 101 -5.98 -13.50 13.78
N VAL A 102 -6.28 -12.91 12.62
CA VAL A 102 -5.64 -13.17 11.32
C VAL A 102 -4.98 -11.88 10.81
N PRO A 103 -3.98 -11.98 9.93
CA PRO A 103 -3.36 -10.78 9.35
C PRO A 103 -4.35 -9.86 8.66
N VAL A 104 -4.17 -8.55 8.85
CA VAL A 104 -4.95 -7.51 8.17
C VAL A 104 -4.02 -6.73 7.25
N VAL A 105 -4.40 -6.64 5.97
CA VAL A 105 -3.63 -5.95 4.92
C VAL A 105 -4.33 -4.64 4.56
N ASN A 106 -3.62 -3.53 4.72
CA ASN A 106 -4.07 -2.21 4.27
C ASN A 106 -3.98 -2.11 2.74
N ALA A 107 -5.11 -2.22 2.05
CA ALA A 107 -5.18 -2.02 0.60
C ALA A 107 -5.26 -0.53 0.20
N LEU A 108 -5.75 0.33 1.07
CA LEU A 108 -5.71 1.78 1.06
C LEU A 108 -6.57 2.35 2.20
N THR A 109 -6.10 3.41 2.83
CA THR A 109 -6.91 4.32 3.68
C THR A 109 -6.69 5.77 3.25
N GLU A 110 -7.40 6.71 3.88
CA GLU A 110 -7.14 8.14 3.70
C GLU A 110 -5.73 8.56 4.12
N ARG A 111 -5.06 7.79 4.98
CA ARG A 111 -3.72 8.07 5.49
C ARG A 111 -2.61 7.44 4.66
N SER A 112 -2.80 6.24 4.14
CA SER A 112 -1.72 5.52 3.46
C SER A 112 -2.18 4.54 2.39
N HIS A 113 -1.29 4.25 1.42
CA HIS A 113 -1.48 3.27 0.34
C HIS A 113 -0.25 2.36 0.19
N PRO A 114 0.09 1.53 1.19
CA PRO A 114 1.36 0.78 1.22
C PRO A 114 1.50 -0.20 0.05
N CYS A 115 0.41 -0.83 -0.39
CA CYS A 115 0.46 -1.77 -1.51
C CYS A 115 0.88 -1.11 -2.84
N GLN A 116 0.50 0.16 -3.06
CA GLN A 116 0.97 0.92 -4.22
C GLN A 116 2.48 1.11 -4.16
N ILE A 117 2.97 1.57 -3.02
CA ILE A 117 4.40 1.84 -2.85
C ILE A 117 5.25 0.58 -3.04
N MET A 118 4.81 -0.57 -2.52
CA MET A 118 5.52 -1.83 -2.73
C MET A 118 5.61 -2.20 -4.22
N ALA A 119 4.56 -1.94 -5.00
CA ALA A 119 4.56 -2.16 -6.45
C ALA A 119 5.47 -1.16 -7.19
N ASP A 120 5.49 0.10 -6.76
CA ASP A 120 6.33 1.14 -7.33
C ASP A 120 7.82 0.86 -7.05
N LEU A 121 8.17 0.52 -5.81
CA LEU A 121 9.53 0.13 -5.44
C LEU A 121 10.01 -1.10 -6.23
N GLN A 122 9.15 -2.09 -6.41
CA GLN A 122 9.48 -3.25 -7.25
C GLN A 122 9.73 -2.82 -8.70
N THR A 123 8.92 -1.93 -9.25
CA THR A 123 9.08 -1.39 -10.60
C THR A 123 10.40 -0.61 -10.74
N MET A 124 10.76 0.18 -9.73
CA MET A 124 12.04 0.89 -9.71
C MET A 124 13.23 -0.08 -9.73
N ILE A 125 13.19 -1.11 -8.87
CA ILE A 125 14.25 -2.13 -8.84
C ILE A 125 14.38 -2.84 -10.19
N GLU A 126 13.27 -3.15 -10.83
CA GLU A 126 13.26 -3.80 -12.15
C GLU A 126 13.81 -2.91 -13.28
N ARG A 127 13.68 -1.58 -13.14
CA ARG A 127 14.07 -0.61 -14.17
C ARG A 127 15.45 -0.01 -13.94
N HIS A 128 15.80 0.24 -12.69
CA HIS A 128 16.97 1.02 -12.32
C HIS A 128 17.97 0.26 -11.44
N GLY A 129 17.64 -0.96 -11.01
CA GLY A 129 18.46 -1.75 -10.08
C GLY A 129 18.16 -1.42 -8.60
N PRO A 130 19.10 -1.70 -7.70
CA PRO A 130 18.89 -1.51 -6.25
C PRO A 130 18.44 -0.08 -5.89
N LEU A 131 17.63 0.04 -4.85
CA LEU A 131 17.11 1.33 -4.39
C LEU A 131 18.19 2.23 -3.81
N ASP A 132 19.27 1.65 -3.33
CA ASP A 132 20.37 2.37 -2.67
C ASP A 132 20.93 3.49 -3.56
N GLY A 133 20.91 4.71 -3.04
CA GLY A 133 21.37 5.91 -3.75
C GLY A 133 20.45 6.41 -4.87
N GLN A 134 19.29 5.80 -5.12
CA GLN A 134 18.31 6.34 -6.06
C GLN A 134 17.63 7.58 -5.49
N ILE A 135 17.20 8.46 -6.39
CA ILE A 135 16.46 9.68 -6.07
C ILE A 135 15.04 9.52 -6.65
N VAL A 136 14.06 9.53 -5.75
CA VAL A 136 12.63 9.55 -6.07
C VAL A 136 12.11 10.94 -5.82
N THR A 137 11.33 11.48 -6.75
CA THR A 137 10.70 12.78 -6.57
C THR A 137 9.19 12.65 -6.66
N TRP A 138 8.52 13.04 -5.59
CA TRP A 138 7.09 13.27 -5.55
C TRP A 138 6.76 14.70 -5.98
N ILE A 139 5.84 14.86 -6.93
CA ILE A 139 5.35 16.16 -7.38
C ILE A 139 3.82 16.14 -7.32
N GLY A 140 3.24 16.95 -6.45
CA GLY A 140 1.78 17.02 -6.31
C GLY A 140 1.30 17.29 -4.89
N ASP A 141 0.04 16.96 -4.63
CA ASP A 141 -0.59 17.03 -3.32
C ASP A 141 0.09 16.08 -2.32
N GLY A 142 0.29 16.54 -1.08
CA GLY A 142 0.81 15.74 0.04
C GLY A 142 -0.20 14.74 0.61
N ASN A 143 -0.87 14.00 -0.27
CA ASN A 143 -1.94 13.05 0.02
C ASN A 143 -1.43 11.73 0.64
N ASN A 144 -2.32 10.74 0.75
CA ASN A 144 -2.01 9.43 1.33
C ASN A 144 -0.94 8.64 0.53
N VAL A 145 -0.79 8.89 -0.77
CA VAL A 145 0.28 8.25 -1.56
C VAL A 145 1.63 8.91 -1.25
N ALA A 146 1.67 10.27 -1.18
CA ALA A 146 2.85 11.00 -0.72
C ALA A 146 3.25 10.57 0.70
N ALA A 147 2.27 10.41 1.62
CA ALA A 147 2.51 9.91 2.96
C ALA A 147 3.17 8.53 2.95
N SER A 148 2.71 7.62 2.09
CA SER A 148 3.29 6.28 1.96
C SER A 148 4.69 6.30 1.36
N TRP A 149 5.01 7.23 0.48
CA TRP A 149 6.38 7.46 0.00
C TRP A 149 7.31 7.95 1.12
N ILE A 150 6.81 8.82 2.01
CA ILE A 150 7.55 9.28 3.19
C ILE A 150 7.82 8.11 4.15
N GLU A 151 6.81 7.28 4.41
CA GLU A 151 6.94 6.06 5.22
C GLU A 151 7.96 5.08 4.60
N ALA A 152 7.95 4.93 3.27
CA ALA A 152 8.91 4.08 2.56
C ALA A 152 10.34 4.62 2.65
N ALA A 153 10.54 5.94 2.51
CA ALA A 153 11.87 6.55 2.63
C ALA A 153 12.51 6.30 4.02
N ALA A 154 11.68 6.15 5.07
CA ALA A 154 12.16 5.77 6.40
C ALA A 154 12.51 4.28 6.55
N ARG A 155 12.21 3.44 5.57
CA ARG A 155 12.41 1.98 5.62
C ARG A 155 13.32 1.43 4.52
N PHE A 156 13.50 2.20 3.45
CA PHE A 156 14.32 1.84 2.30
C PHE A 156 15.36 2.92 2.05
N ASN A 157 16.54 2.54 1.60
CA ASN A 157 17.67 3.44 1.43
C ASN A 157 17.62 4.13 0.04
N PHE A 158 16.77 5.16 -0.09
CA PHE A 158 16.72 6.06 -1.24
C PHE A 158 16.43 7.49 -0.77
N GLN A 159 16.82 8.48 -1.56
CA GLN A 159 16.45 9.86 -1.30
C GLN A 159 15.03 10.13 -1.79
N LEU A 160 14.19 10.71 -0.94
CA LEU A 160 12.87 11.21 -1.33
C LEU A 160 12.88 12.74 -1.39
N ARG A 161 12.56 13.28 -2.56
CA ARG A 161 12.33 14.70 -2.78
C ARG A 161 10.85 14.95 -2.95
N ILE A 162 10.36 16.01 -2.32
CA ILE A 162 8.94 16.36 -2.35
C ILE A 162 8.79 17.81 -2.80
N ALA A 163 7.97 18.04 -3.82
CA ALA A 163 7.51 19.35 -4.25
C ALA A 163 5.98 19.36 -4.25
N CYS A 164 5.40 20.08 -3.29
CA CYS A 164 3.97 20.29 -3.18
C CYS A 164 3.65 21.77 -3.40
N PRO A 165 2.49 22.11 -4.00
CA PRO A 165 2.01 23.49 -4.02
C PRO A 165 1.77 24.01 -2.61
N GLU A 166 1.75 25.33 -2.48
CA GLU A 166 1.41 25.99 -1.22
C GLU A 166 0.05 25.51 -0.68
N GLY A 167 0.02 25.16 0.60
CA GLY A 167 -1.18 24.62 1.28
C GLY A 167 -1.42 23.12 1.08
N TYR A 168 -0.62 22.43 0.26
CA TYR A 168 -0.77 20.99 -0.02
C TYR A 168 0.40 20.15 0.48
N ALA A 169 1.19 20.67 1.41
CA ALA A 169 2.29 19.92 1.99
C ALA A 169 1.79 18.72 2.82
N PRO A 170 2.55 17.60 2.87
CA PRO A 170 2.23 16.49 3.75
C PRO A 170 2.29 16.92 5.23
N PRO A 171 1.64 16.18 6.15
CA PRO A 171 1.63 16.50 7.57
C PRO A 171 3.07 16.66 8.12
N ALA A 172 3.30 17.76 8.84
CA ALA A 172 4.63 18.08 9.37
C ALA A 172 5.15 17.03 10.37
N GLU A 173 4.26 16.44 11.16
CA GLU A 173 4.59 15.35 12.08
C GLU A 173 5.11 14.11 11.34
N LEU A 174 4.56 13.77 10.16
CA LEU A 174 4.98 12.62 9.38
C LEU A 174 6.39 12.83 8.80
N THR A 175 6.66 14.03 8.28
CA THR A 175 8.00 14.36 7.75
C THR A 175 9.04 14.43 8.86
N ALA A 176 8.68 14.94 10.04
CA ALA A 176 9.55 14.96 11.21
C ALA A 176 9.85 13.54 11.71
N TRP A 177 8.84 12.69 11.80
CA TRP A 177 9.00 11.28 12.15
C TRP A 177 9.93 10.55 11.17
N ALA A 178 9.70 10.69 9.86
CA ALA A 178 10.52 10.01 8.85
C ALA A 178 12.01 10.42 8.94
N ARG A 179 12.29 11.71 9.16
CA ARG A 179 13.66 12.19 9.37
C ARG A 179 14.27 11.61 10.65
N ALA A 180 13.50 11.50 11.72
CA ALA A 180 13.97 10.88 12.97
C ALA A 180 14.28 9.39 12.80
N GLU A 181 13.56 8.69 11.89
CA GLU A 181 13.82 7.30 11.49
C GLU A 181 14.99 7.17 10.48
N GLY A 182 15.61 8.28 10.07
CA GLY A 182 16.78 8.28 9.19
C GLY A 182 16.48 8.45 7.71
N ALA A 183 15.24 8.82 7.33
CA ALA A 183 14.91 9.08 5.93
C ALA A 183 15.72 10.26 5.35
N ASP A 184 16.31 10.07 4.18
CA ASP A 184 16.85 11.16 3.36
C ASP A 184 15.69 11.86 2.63
N LEU A 185 15.07 12.84 3.33
CA LEU A 185 13.88 13.56 2.90
C LEU A 185 14.16 15.04 2.70
N VAL A 186 13.99 15.53 1.47
CA VAL A 186 14.21 16.92 1.08
C VAL A 186 12.93 17.53 0.50
N MET A 187 12.56 18.70 1.04
CA MET A 187 11.44 19.50 0.51
C MET A 187 11.97 20.54 -0.47
N TYR A 188 11.26 20.75 -1.58
CA TYR A 188 11.58 21.73 -2.61
C TYR A 188 10.39 22.65 -2.85
N ASP A 189 10.70 23.91 -3.17
CA ASP A 189 9.66 24.91 -3.49
C ASP A 189 9.12 24.76 -4.91
N THR A 190 9.93 24.22 -5.82
CA THR A 190 9.52 24.02 -7.22
C THR A 190 9.69 22.59 -7.69
N ALA A 191 8.75 22.15 -8.53
CA ALA A 191 8.77 20.85 -9.17
C ALA A 191 10.02 20.63 -10.04
N SER A 192 10.47 21.69 -10.74
CA SER A 192 11.65 21.65 -11.61
C SER A 192 12.93 21.36 -10.87
N GLU A 193 13.14 22.03 -9.72
CA GLU A 193 14.31 21.80 -8.88
C GLU A 193 14.30 20.40 -8.28
N ALA A 194 13.15 19.98 -7.75
CA ALA A 194 12.98 18.65 -7.17
C ALA A 194 13.28 17.54 -8.19
N ALA A 195 12.80 17.69 -9.43
CA ALA A 195 12.92 16.69 -10.50
C ALA A 195 14.36 16.56 -11.05
N THR A 196 15.19 17.59 -10.88
CA THR A 196 16.53 17.60 -11.48
C THR A 196 17.40 16.47 -10.94
N GLY A 197 17.83 15.57 -11.84
CA GLY A 197 18.69 14.41 -11.51
C GLY A 197 17.96 13.24 -10.86
N SER A 198 16.63 13.24 -10.77
CA SER A 198 15.85 12.12 -10.24
C SER A 198 15.75 10.97 -11.24
N GLN A 199 15.86 9.73 -10.75
CA GLN A 199 15.64 8.52 -11.52
C GLN A 199 14.16 8.21 -11.68
N THR A 200 13.35 8.58 -10.68
CA THR A 200 11.91 8.30 -10.66
C THR A 200 11.13 9.54 -10.30
N LEU A 201 10.16 9.90 -11.13
CA LEU A 201 9.17 10.95 -10.86
C LEU A 201 7.82 10.28 -10.58
N VAL A 202 7.20 10.70 -9.50
CA VAL A 202 5.91 10.18 -9.05
C VAL A 202 4.93 11.33 -8.86
N THR A 203 3.73 11.13 -9.34
CA THR A 203 2.60 12.04 -9.12
C THR A 203 1.32 11.23 -8.99
N ASP A 204 0.28 11.83 -8.45
CA ASP A 204 -1.06 11.24 -8.38
C ASP A 204 -2.10 12.23 -8.91
N VAL A 205 -3.36 11.83 -8.94
CA VAL A 205 -4.49 12.66 -9.37
C VAL A 205 -4.72 13.82 -8.37
N TRP A 206 -5.14 14.95 -8.93
CA TRP A 206 -5.56 16.16 -8.19
C TRP A 206 -7.06 16.17 -7.95
#